data_4bd8b3ad8746e1d180d3443743eb0505
#
_entry.id   4bd8b3ad8746e1d180d3443743eb0505
#
_cell.length_a   1.000
_cell.length_b   1.000
_cell.length_c   1.000
_cell.angle_alpha   90.00
_cell.angle_beta   90.00
_cell.angle_gamma   90.00
#
_symmetry.space_group_name_H-M   'P 1'
#
loop_
_entity.id
_entity.type
_entity.pdbx_description
1 polymer ?
#
loop_
_entity_poly.entity_id
_entity_poly.type
_entity_poly.pdbx_seq_one_letter_code
_entity_poly.pdbx_strand_id
1 'polypeptide(L)'
;QSQLVIQDESGNLTYKKDNDGFVIPDFSQAGYGNGKDIPVVSLPERTITISPLEDKEADNTQHIQKAIDEVGKYALDAEGIRGVVLLKAGRYNVDGTLNLTYDGVILRGEGNCFSDKDSTVLYGRNAAEKAKRLILMGNSSAHNWGNGKGDAQVNIVTQKVIPGDYSFQVEDASAYQAGDLICIKYPTTTAWLEAVWYGGNTKRNTDESKKWKTKDIDISYHRYVTKVEGNMIEVDAPIFYALNVQYAQAYIYKISNSGTIRHNVGIENLHISFERSPENSTANVDQNCIYMSSLENSWVKGVSMSGFVHAGIKTTSTTRSTIEDCYAIDPSGLCTGGTYYNFENYHRSQLILLKNCYARNGRHHYISNGCASTSGIVVLNFRSELSLAQAEGHRLWSQGILFDNWVELGTIKSNAGKIGMYLRDNMGSGHGWGGTNSVFWNCDVQDGAIYLDKVPTGQNYAIGCTAKTIRRYRNNMSEYTNGYIEGQNRKGLQPASLYEAQRAARGISTGLMPETGREDIPHIIVETNRVRVKSQKDAWISIYTTHGSMVQMLKSFSDNWVESMPLNDDFYVVRVHEAGQKAYSRKVLI
;
A
#
# COMPACT_ATOMS: atom_id res chain seq x y z
N GLN A 1 -8.66 -25.67 3.88
CA GLN A 1 -8.28 -24.86 5.05
C GLN A 1 -6.76 -24.79 5.15
N SER A 2 -6.23 -23.65 5.59
CA SER A 2 -4.83 -23.53 6.02
C SER A 2 -4.61 -24.37 7.29
N GLN A 3 -3.37 -24.83 7.48
CA GLN A 3 -2.95 -25.49 8.71
C GLN A 3 -2.68 -24.51 9.85
N LEU A 4 -2.31 -23.24 9.52
CA LEU A 4 -1.94 -22.22 10.49
C LEU A 4 -3.07 -21.28 10.87
N VAL A 5 -4.02 -21.02 9.94
CA VAL A 5 -5.20 -20.18 10.19
C VAL A 5 -6.43 -20.97 9.80
N ILE A 6 -7.22 -21.35 10.79
CA ILE A 6 -8.41 -22.17 10.62
C ILE A 6 -9.63 -21.30 10.88
N GLN A 7 -10.53 -21.23 9.90
CA GLN A 7 -11.82 -20.55 10.06
C GLN A 7 -12.90 -21.60 10.31
N ASP A 8 -13.68 -21.43 11.36
CA ASP A 8 -14.83 -22.28 11.66
C ASP A 8 -16.07 -21.84 10.87
N GLU A 9 -17.17 -22.60 10.96
CA GLU A 9 -18.43 -22.31 10.28
C GLU A 9 -19.09 -21.00 10.74
N SER A 10 -18.73 -20.50 11.92
CA SER A 10 -19.19 -19.21 12.46
C SER A 10 -18.29 -18.04 12.04
N GLY A 11 -17.20 -18.29 11.32
CA GLY A 11 -16.25 -17.27 10.88
C GLY A 11 -15.14 -16.95 11.89
N ASN A 12 -15.09 -17.64 13.05
CA ASN A 12 -14.03 -17.41 14.02
C ASN A 12 -12.71 -18.00 13.53
N LEU A 13 -11.62 -17.30 13.84
CA LEU A 13 -10.28 -17.71 13.45
C LEU A 13 -9.51 -18.32 14.62
N THR A 14 -8.87 -19.44 14.34
CA THR A 14 -7.92 -20.07 15.26
C THR A 14 -6.52 -20.06 14.62
N TYR A 15 -5.55 -19.53 15.36
CA TYR A 15 -4.16 -19.46 14.91
C TYR A 15 -3.33 -20.58 15.54
N LYS A 16 -2.57 -21.26 14.71
CA LYS A 16 -1.61 -22.28 15.16
C LYS A 16 -0.18 -21.79 14.92
N LYS A 17 0.71 -22.24 15.79
CA LYS A 17 2.15 -22.04 15.59
C LYS A 17 2.66 -22.95 14.48
N ASP A 18 3.61 -22.45 13.69
CA ASP A 18 4.40 -23.29 12.80
C ASP A 18 5.38 -24.16 13.60
N ASN A 19 6.18 -24.99 12.91
CA ASN A 19 7.13 -25.90 13.55
C ASN A 19 8.25 -25.18 14.33
N ASP A 20 8.46 -23.91 14.07
CA ASP A 20 9.46 -23.06 14.73
C ASP A 20 8.87 -22.21 15.85
N GLY A 21 7.56 -22.33 16.08
CA GLY A 21 6.83 -21.62 17.14
C GLY A 21 6.34 -20.24 16.79
N PHE A 22 6.40 -19.83 15.52
CA PHE A 22 5.89 -18.55 15.03
C PHE A 22 4.40 -18.64 14.66
N VAL A 23 3.71 -17.51 14.75
CA VAL A 23 2.30 -17.35 14.38
C VAL A 23 2.16 -16.32 13.28
N ILE A 24 1.13 -16.49 12.44
CA ILE A 24 0.75 -15.47 11.45
C ILE A 24 0.18 -14.25 12.19
N PRO A 25 0.67 -13.02 11.90
CA PRO A 25 0.17 -11.81 12.53
C PRO A 25 -1.30 -11.49 12.15
N ASP A 26 -1.94 -10.69 13.00
CA ASP A 26 -3.23 -10.07 12.68
C ASP A 26 -3.02 -8.77 11.91
N PHE A 27 -3.53 -8.73 10.68
CA PHE A 27 -3.44 -7.59 9.76
C PHE A 27 -4.71 -6.74 9.72
N SER A 28 -5.76 -7.12 10.45
CA SER A 28 -7.09 -6.53 10.34
C SER A 28 -7.18 -5.04 10.65
N GLN A 29 -6.16 -4.49 11.28
CA GLN A 29 -6.08 -3.06 11.64
C GLN A 29 -5.52 -2.18 10.51
N ALA A 30 -5.06 -2.75 9.40
CA ALA A 30 -4.55 -1.98 8.27
C ALA A 30 -5.70 -1.28 7.53
N GLY A 31 -5.46 -0.03 7.13
CA GLY A 31 -6.41 0.79 6.40
C GLY A 31 -7.06 1.89 7.24
N TYR A 32 -7.85 2.72 6.59
CA TYR A 32 -8.58 3.82 7.17
C TYR A 32 -9.27 3.42 8.49
N GLY A 33 -9.14 4.24 9.52
CA GLY A 33 -9.84 4.02 10.79
C GLY A 33 -9.62 2.62 11.39
N ASN A 34 -8.41 2.05 11.30
CA ASN A 34 -8.09 0.70 11.76
C ASN A 34 -8.87 -0.40 11.01
N GLY A 35 -8.89 -0.33 9.69
CA GLY A 35 -9.49 -1.33 8.81
C GLY A 35 -10.97 -1.10 8.51
N LYS A 36 -11.51 0.07 8.80
CA LYS A 36 -12.85 0.47 8.34
C LYS A 36 -12.83 0.80 6.84
N ASP A 37 -14.01 0.82 6.26
CA ASP A 37 -14.16 1.30 4.88
C ASP A 37 -13.97 2.82 4.81
N ILE A 38 -13.51 3.31 3.66
CA ILE A 38 -13.39 4.75 3.39
C ILE A 38 -14.78 5.38 3.46
N PRO A 39 -14.96 6.53 4.17
CA PRO A 39 -16.26 7.17 4.25
C PRO A 39 -16.72 7.70 2.89
N VAL A 40 -18.01 7.59 2.63
CA VAL A 40 -18.64 8.26 1.48
C VAL A 40 -19.03 9.68 1.90
N VAL A 41 -18.33 10.66 1.35
CA VAL A 41 -18.54 12.07 1.69
C VAL A 41 -19.40 12.75 0.64
N SER A 42 -20.55 13.29 1.05
CA SER A 42 -21.44 14.11 0.23
C SER A 42 -21.81 15.37 1.01
N LEU A 43 -21.22 16.49 0.63
CA LEU A 43 -21.36 17.81 1.30
C LEU A 43 -21.57 18.90 0.23
N PRO A 44 -22.73 18.96 -0.44
CA PRO A 44 -22.97 19.94 -1.52
C PRO A 44 -22.75 21.39 -1.07
N GLU A 45 -23.16 21.74 0.15
CA GLU A 45 -23.07 23.08 0.74
C GLU A 45 -21.63 23.46 1.15
N ARG A 46 -20.72 22.50 1.19
CA ARG A 46 -19.28 22.67 1.50
C ARG A 46 -18.39 22.23 0.34
N THR A 47 -18.92 22.27 -0.87
CA THR A 47 -18.21 21.91 -2.09
C THR A 47 -17.92 23.15 -2.93
N ILE A 48 -16.64 23.40 -3.17
CA ILE A 48 -16.20 24.39 -4.15
C ILE A 48 -15.92 23.66 -5.46
N THR A 49 -16.65 24.05 -6.50
CA THR A 49 -16.49 23.46 -7.84
C THR A 49 -15.75 24.42 -8.75
N ILE A 50 -14.70 23.94 -9.40
CA ILE A 50 -13.94 24.72 -10.38
C ILE A 50 -13.76 23.94 -11.69
N SER A 51 -13.60 24.69 -12.78
CA SER A 51 -13.25 24.17 -14.12
C SER A 51 -11.81 24.53 -14.48
N PRO A 52 -11.19 23.88 -15.46
CA PRO A 52 -9.91 24.34 -15.99
C PRO A 52 -9.98 25.80 -16.43
N LEU A 53 -8.88 26.52 -16.36
CA LEU A 53 -8.79 27.87 -16.94
C LEU A 53 -9.10 27.83 -18.45
N GLU A 54 -9.68 28.92 -18.98
CA GLU A 54 -10.06 29.01 -20.39
C GLU A 54 -8.86 28.88 -21.33
N ASP A 55 -7.75 29.51 -20.95
CA ASP A 55 -6.48 29.31 -21.64
C ASP A 55 -5.93 27.91 -21.34
N LYS A 56 -5.94 27.05 -22.34
CA LYS A 56 -5.51 25.64 -22.21
C LYS A 56 -4.03 25.46 -21.92
N GLU A 57 -3.22 26.48 -22.14
CA GLU A 57 -1.79 26.48 -21.83
C GLU A 57 -1.49 27.08 -20.45
N ALA A 58 -2.49 27.69 -19.79
CA ALA A 58 -2.30 28.30 -18.49
C ALA A 58 -1.97 27.25 -17.41
N ASP A 59 -1.16 27.67 -16.45
CA ASP A 59 -0.89 26.92 -15.22
C ASP A 59 -2.07 27.05 -14.24
N ASN A 60 -2.69 25.92 -13.91
CA ASN A 60 -3.81 25.86 -12.97
C ASN A 60 -3.36 25.67 -11.50
N THR A 61 -2.07 25.65 -11.21
CA THR A 61 -1.58 25.37 -9.85
C THR A 61 -2.22 26.30 -8.82
N GLN A 62 -2.15 27.61 -9.03
CA GLN A 62 -2.72 28.60 -8.10
C GLN A 62 -4.25 28.61 -8.12
N HIS A 63 -4.87 28.34 -9.26
CA HIS A 63 -6.32 28.25 -9.38
C HIS A 63 -6.89 27.12 -8.50
N ILE A 64 -6.28 25.93 -8.55
CA ILE A 64 -6.67 24.79 -7.71
C ILE A 64 -6.30 25.03 -6.25
N GLN A 65 -5.08 25.54 -5.99
CA GLN A 65 -4.61 25.80 -4.62
C GLN A 65 -5.53 26.77 -3.87
N LYS A 66 -6.01 27.83 -4.54
CA LYS A 66 -6.96 28.76 -3.95
C LYS A 66 -8.26 28.10 -3.50
N ALA A 67 -8.81 27.18 -4.30
CA ALA A 67 -9.99 26.43 -3.91
C ALA A 67 -9.73 25.51 -2.70
N ILE A 68 -8.56 24.84 -2.66
CA ILE A 68 -8.13 24.03 -1.51
C ILE A 68 -8.04 24.90 -0.26
N ASP A 69 -7.41 26.07 -0.33
CA ASP A 69 -7.22 26.98 0.79
C ASP A 69 -8.56 27.56 1.28
N GLU A 70 -9.52 27.79 0.40
CA GLU A 70 -10.86 28.26 0.78
C GLU A 70 -11.63 27.17 1.54
N VAL A 71 -11.66 25.92 1.05
CA VAL A 71 -12.26 24.79 1.78
C VAL A 71 -11.53 24.56 3.11
N GLY A 72 -10.22 24.76 3.13
CA GLY A 72 -9.39 24.66 4.33
C GLY A 72 -9.80 25.61 5.48
N LYS A 73 -10.54 26.67 5.19
CA LYS A 73 -11.06 27.62 6.19
C LYS A 73 -12.38 27.18 6.84
N TYR A 74 -13.09 26.21 6.25
CA TYR A 74 -14.33 25.73 6.85
C TYR A 74 -14.06 25.03 8.18
N ALA A 75 -15.02 25.08 9.09
CA ALA A 75 -14.95 24.32 10.33
C ALA A 75 -15.05 22.81 10.04
N LEU A 76 -14.37 21.98 10.83
CA LEU A 76 -14.58 20.53 10.79
C LEU A 76 -16.02 20.20 11.22
N ASP A 77 -16.63 19.24 10.54
CA ASP A 77 -17.87 18.63 11.00
C ASP A 77 -17.62 17.55 12.06
N ALA A 78 -18.68 16.84 12.47
CA ALA A 78 -18.60 15.80 13.49
C ALA A 78 -17.74 14.60 13.05
N GLU A 79 -17.63 14.35 11.75
CA GLU A 79 -16.81 13.30 11.14
C GLU A 79 -15.37 13.76 10.86
N GLY A 80 -15.05 15.00 11.16
CA GLY A 80 -13.72 15.59 10.93
C GLY A 80 -13.48 16.00 9.48
N ILE A 81 -14.53 16.31 8.72
CA ILE A 81 -14.47 16.77 7.33
C ILE A 81 -14.71 18.28 7.25
N ARG A 82 -13.93 19.00 6.44
CA ARG A 82 -14.14 20.42 6.13
C ARG A 82 -14.99 20.61 4.90
N GLY A 83 -14.67 19.90 3.82
CA GLY A 83 -15.39 20.01 2.58
C GLY A 83 -14.64 19.40 1.39
N VAL A 84 -15.18 19.66 0.21
CA VAL A 84 -14.72 19.07 -1.05
C VAL A 84 -14.33 20.16 -2.03
N VAL A 85 -13.18 20.00 -2.68
CA VAL A 85 -12.85 20.71 -3.92
C VAL A 85 -13.17 19.79 -5.06
N LEU A 86 -14.20 20.11 -5.85
CA LEU A 86 -14.60 19.34 -7.02
C LEU A 86 -14.01 19.97 -8.29
N LEU A 87 -13.14 19.24 -8.94
CA LEU A 87 -12.56 19.58 -10.22
C LEU A 87 -13.42 19.00 -11.35
N LYS A 88 -14.04 19.86 -12.13
CA LYS A 88 -14.80 19.45 -13.34
C LYS A 88 -13.91 18.68 -14.31
N ALA A 89 -14.54 17.87 -15.16
CA ALA A 89 -13.84 17.19 -16.24
C ALA A 89 -13.08 18.21 -17.14
N GLY A 90 -11.89 17.82 -17.55
CA GLY A 90 -11.00 18.64 -18.34
C GLY A 90 -9.54 18.48 -17.89
N ARG A 91 -8.64 19.06 -18.67
CA ARG A 91 -7.20 19.05 -18.40
C ARG A 91 -6.79 20.32 -17.64
N TYR A 92 -6.13 20.10 -16.52
CA TYR A 92 -5.49 21.13 -15.71
C TYR A 92 -3.98 20.96 -15.82
N ASN A 93 -3.30 21.86 -16.50
CA ASN A 93 -1.84 21.90 -16.45
C ASN A 93 -1.39 22.36 -15.07
N VAL A 94 -0.46 21.65 -14.47
CA VAL A 94 0.05 21.93 -13.12
C VAL A 94 1.57 21.99 -13.19
N ASP A 95 2.12 23.20 -13.00
CA ASP A 95 3.57 23.45 -13.05
C ASP A 95 4.21 23.43 -11.66
N GLY A 96 3.40 23.57 -10.62
CA GLY A 96 3.82 23.52 -9.23
C GLY A 96 3.33 22.28 -8.47
N THR A 97 3.38 22.35 -7.15
CA THR A 97 2.83 21.33 -6.26
C THR A 97 1.50 21.80 -5.68
N LEU A 98 0.49 20.96 -5.72
CA LEU A 98 -0.77 21.15 -5.00
C LEU A 98 -0.59 20.68 -3.55
N ASN A 99 -0.87 21.55 -2.58
CA ASN A 99 -0.66 21.28 -1.16
C ASN A 99 -2.00 21.02 -0.46
N LEU A 100 -2.29 19.74 -0.20
CA LEU A 100 -3.46 19.28 0.53
C LEU A 100 -3.11 19.13 2.03
N THR A 101 -2.93 20.24 2.72
CA THR A 101 -2.31 20.31 4.06
C THR A 101 -3.29 20.66 5.18
N TYR A 102 -4.58 20.56 4.94
CA TYR A 102 -5.64 20.79 5.91
C TYR A 102 -6.33 19.48 6.28
N ASP A 103 -6.65 19.30 7.57
CA ASP A 103 -7.52 18.20 7.99
C ASP A 103 -8.87 18.27 7.28
N GLY A 104 -9.39 17.13 6.88
CA GLY A 104 -10.76 17.01 6.37
C GLY A 104 -11.02 17.64 5.00
N VAL A 105 -10.01 17.96 4.21
CA VAL A 105 -10.17 18.46 2.84
C VAL A 105 -10.06 17.32 1.84
N ILE A 106 -11.05 17.23 0.94
CA ILE A 106 -11.11 16.23 -0.11
C ILE A 106 -10.96 16.91 -1.46
N LEU A 107 -9.98 16.46 -2.25
CA LEU A 107 -9.83 16.83 -3.66
C LEU A 107 -10.46 15.75 -4.52
N ARG A 108 -11.49 16.09 -5.26
CA ARG A 108 -12.28 15.14 -6.06
C ARG A 108 -12.39 15.58 -7.51
N GLY A 109 -12.24 14.63 -8.42
CA GLY A 109 -12.52 14.81 -9.84
C GLY A 109 -13.84 14.18 -10.27
N GLU A 110 -14.20 14.36 -11.55
CA GLU A 110 -15.40 13.79 -12.15
C GLU A 110 -15.13 12.47 -12.89
N GLY A 111 -13.87 12.03 -13.00
CA GLY A 111 -13.48 10.78 -13.64
C GLY A 111 -11.96 10.60 -13.66
N ASN A 112 -11.53 9.35 -13.83
CA ASN A 112 -10.13 8.94 -13.77
C ASN A 112 -9.60 8.27 -15.06
N CYS A 113 -10.28 8.47 -16.19
CA CYS A 113 -9.81 7.99 -17.48
C CYS A 113 -8.58 8.78 -17.97
N PHE A 114 -7.82 8.20 -18.88
CA PHE A 114 -6.64 8.85 -19.47
C PHE A 114 -6.96 9.97 -20.47
N SER A 115 -8.23 10.26 -20.69
CA SER A 115 -8.73 11.31 -21.55
C SER A 115 -9.43 12.39 -20.73
N ASP A 116 -9.22 13.64 -21.10
CA ASP A 116 -9.77 14.82 -20.44
C ASP A 116 -11.22 15.15 -20.83
N LYS A 117 -11.80 14.43 -21.78
CA LYS A 117 -13.14 14.73 -22.28
C LYS A 117 -14.23 14.51 -21.24
N ASP A 118 -14.15 13.37 -20.50
CA ASP A 118 -15.13 12.96 -19.51
C ASP A 118 -14.47 12.66 -18.13
N SER A 119 -13.24 13.13 -17.94
CA SER A 119 -12.44 12.89 -16.74
C SER A 119 -11.66 14.12 -16.33
N THR A 120 -11.33 14.20 -15.06
CA THR A 120 -10.45 15.24 -14.53
C THR A 120 -9.00 14.80 -14.65
N VAL A 121 -8.21 15.52 -15.42
CA VAL A 121 -6.80 15.23 -15.66
C VAL A 121 -5.92 16.33 -15.08
N LEU A 122 -5.13 15.98 -14.08
CA LEU A 122 -4.05 16.83 -13.57
C LEU A 122 -2.77 16.46 -14.32
N TYR A 123 -2.27 17.38 -15.14
CA TYR A 123 -1.11 17.15 -15.98
C TYR A 123 0.09 17.97 -15.52
N GLY A 124 1.07 17.28 -14.92
CA GLY A 124 2.33 17.87 -14.49
C GLY A 124 3.27 18.09 -15.66
N ARG A 125 3.61 19.36 -15.95
CA ARG A 125 4.58 19.68 -17.01
C ARG A 125 6.01 19.66 -16.45
N ASN A 126 6.95 19.15 -17.25
CA ASN A 126 8.37 19.07 -16.88
C ASN A 126 9.06 20.44 -16.85
N ALA A 127 8.42 21.51 -17.33
CA ALA A 127 8.89 22.88 -17.14
C ALA A 127 9.10 23.21 -15.65
N ALA A 128 8.45 22.47 -14.78
CA ALA A 128 8.68 22.50 -13.34
C ALA A 128 9.66 21.38 -12.91
N GLU A 129 10.90 21.39 -13.35
CA GLU A 129 11.99 20.55 -12.81
C GLU A 129 12.07 20.60 -11.27
N LYS A 130 11.30 21.47 -10.66
CA LYS A 130 11.23 21.77 -9.24
C LYS A 130 10.10 21.05 -8.50
N ALA A 131 9.07 20.57 -9.19
CA ALA A 131 7.96 19.86 -8.57
C ALA A 131 8.28 18.36 -8.43
N LYS A 132 8.94 18.00 -7.34
CA LYS A 132 9.21 16.59 -6.99
C LYS A 132 7.94 15.78 -6.71
N ARG A 133 6.79 16.41 -6.66
CA ARG A 133 5.48 15.83 -6.39
C ARG A 133 4.39 16.71 -6.99
N LEU A 134 3.40 16.09 -7.63
CA LEU A 134 2.26 16.87 -8.13
C LEU A 134 1.33 17.25 -6.99
N ILE A 135 1.02 16.28 -6.11
CA ILE A 135 0.22 16.53 -4.91
C ILE A 135 1.01 16.13 -3.67
N LEU A 136 1.18 17.09 -2.76
CA LEU A 136 1.58 16.85 -1.38
C LEU A 136 0.31 16.71 -0.54
N MET A 137 0.11 15.56 0.06
CA MET A 137 -1.01 15.25 0.92
C MET A 137 -0.53 15.12 2.36
N GLY A 138 -0.97 16.01 3.25
CA GLY A 138 -0.58 16.04 4.66
C GLY A 138 0.38 17.17 5.00
N ASN A 139 1.63 16.89 5.37
CA ASN A 139 2.60 17.90 5.77
C ASN A 139 3.93 17.72 4.99
N SER A 140 4.55 18.84 4.62
CA SER A 140 5.85 18.81 3.91
C SER A 140 6.98 18.22 4.76
N SER A 141 6.90 18.38 6.08
CA SER A 141 7.83 17.80 7.04
C SER A 141 7.28 16.45 7.54
N ALA A 142 7.96 15.37 7.23
CA ALA A 142 7.61 14.06 7.73
C ALA A 142 7.80 13.99 9.25
N HIS A 143 6.71 13.70 9.98
CA HIS A 143 6.74 13.61 11.44
C HIS A 143 7.62 12.44 11.89
N ASN A 144 8.72 12.73 12.55
CA ASN A 144 9.65 11.71 13.03
C ASN A 144 9.31 11.24 14.45
N TRP A 145 8.18 10.57 14.59
CA TRP A 145 7.71 10.04 15.88
C TRP A 145 8.55 8.87 16.44
N GLY A 146 9.35 8.23 15.62
CA GLY A 146 10.18 7.08 15.98
C GLY A 146 11.61 7.42 16.43
N ASN A 147 11.92 8.69 16.75
CA ASN A 147 13.28 9.11 17.07
C ASN A 147 13.82 8.67 18.45
N GLY A 148 12.98 7.99 19.25
CA GLY A 148 13.35 7.43 20.54
C GLY A 148 13.33 8.41 21.71
N LYS A 149 12.72 9.56 21.53
CA LYS A 149 12.53 10.58 22.58
C LYS A 149 11.06 10.98 22.67
N GLY A 150 10.57 11.06 23.88
CA GLY A 150 9.21 11.47 24.19
C GLY A 150 8.97 11.53 25.69
N ASP A 151 7.78 12.01 26.06
CA ASP A 151 7.40 12.14 27.45
C ASP A 151 7.03 10.79 28.09
N ALA A 152 7.18 10.69 29.39
CA ALA A 152 6.76 9.55 30.21
C ALA A 152 7.37 8.21 29.76
N GLN A 153 8.63 8.19 29.34
CA GLN A 153 9.30 6.95 28.92
C GLN A 153 9.32 5.93 30.06
N VAL A 154 8.90 4.68 29.75
CA VAL A 154 8.86 3.56 30.68
C VAL A 154 9.17 2.24 29.97
N ASN A 155 9.87 1.33 30.64
CA ASN A 155 10.23 0.03 30.09
C ASN A 155 9.03 -0.92 30.04
N ILE A 156 9.02 -1.79 29.02
CA ILE A 156 8.12 -2.94 28.94
C ILE A 156 8.75 -4.07 29.75
N VAL A 157 8.03 -4.59 30.74
CA VAL A 157 8.51 -5.68 31.62
C VAL A 157 8.05 -7.07 31.17
N THR A 158 7.09 -7.15 30.25
CA THR A 158 6.74 -8.42 29.61
C THR A 158 7.98 -8.99 28.92
N GLN A 159 8.39 -10.20 29.30
CA GLN A 159 9.66 -10.80 28.85
C GLN A 159 9.73 -11.00 27.33
N LYS A 160 8.61 -11.32 26.72
CA LYS A 160 8.47 -11.46 25.26
C LYS A 160 7.05 -11.09 24.84
N VAL A 161 6.91 -9.98 24.12
CA VAL A 161 5.68 -9.63 23.43
C VAL A 161 5.78 -10.22 22.03
N ILE A 162 4.80 -11.00 21.59
CA ILE A 162 4.85 -11.72 20.30
C ILE A 162 4.03 -11.01 19.21
N PRO A 163 4.32 -11.24 17.91
CA PRO A 163 3.50 -10.74 16.83
C PRO A 163 2.03 -11.12 16.99
N GLY A 164 1.14 -10.14 16.89
CA GLY A 164 -0.29 -10.31 17.13
C GLY A 164 -0.76 -9.91 18.53
N ASP A 165 0.14 -9.70 19.49
CA ASP A 165 -0.23 -9.21 20.83
C ASP A 165 -0.65 -7.73 20.79
N TYR A 166 -1.74 -7.42 21.49
CA TYR A 166 -2.29 -6.08 21.68
C TYR A 166 -1.98 -5.49 23.06
N SER A 167 -1.38 -6.25 23.96
CA SER A 167 -1.15 -5.82 25.34
C SER A 167 0.21 -6.26 25.87
N PHE A 168 0.73 -5.49 26.80
CA PHE A 168 1.99 -5.74 27.50
C PHE A 168 2.01 -5.01 28.84
N GLN A 169 2.83 -5.51 29.77
CA GLN A 169 3.07 -4.85 31.04
C GLN A 169 4.25 -3.89 30.95
N VAL A 170 4.13 -2.75 31.61
CA VAL A 170 5.19 -1.76 31.81
C VAL A 170 5.58 -1.66 33.30
N GLU A 171 6.72 -1.03 33.60
CA GLU A 171 7.17 -0.81 34.99
C GLU A 171 6.19 0.06 35.77
N ASP A 172 5.68 1.12 35.15
CA ASP A 172 4.72 2.06 35.73
C ASP A 172 3.84 2.66 34.65
N ALA A 173 2.56 2.38 34.66
CA ALA A 173 1.58 2.90 33.71
C ALA A 173 0.85 4.16 34.21
N SER A 174 1.20 4.73 35.38
CA SER A 174 0.46 5.83 36.01
C SER A 174 0.38 7.10 35.16
N ALA A 175 1.34 7.31 34.24
CA ALA A 175 1.36 8.44 33.31
C ALA A 175 0.49 8.23 32.05
N TYR A 176 -0.09 7.04 31.86
CA TYR A 176 -0.80 6.66 30.63
C TYR A 176 -2.30 6.51 30.85
N GLN A 177 -3.07 6.82 29.81
CA GLN A 177 -4.52 6.65 29.79
C GLN A 177 -5.01 6.28 28.38
N ALA A 178 -6.24 5.78 28.28
CA ALA A 178 -6.88 5.54 26.98
C ALA A 178 -6.92 6.83 26.15
N GLY A 179 -6.60 6.70 24.87
CA GLY A 179 -6.48 7.82 23.91
C GLY A 179 -5.07 8.39 23.77
N ASP A 180 -4.13 8.03 24.65
CA ASP A 180 -2.74 8.47 24.49
C ASP A 180 -2.11 7.86 23.23
N LEU A 181 -1.41 8.71 22.48
CA LEU A 181 -0.61 8.29 21.35
C LEU A 181 0.81 7.97 21.79
N ILE A 182 1.24 6.74 21.58
CA ILE A 182 2.54 6.24 22.04
C ILE A 182 3.39 5.68 20.90
N CYS A 183 4.69 5.72 21.09
CA CYS A 183 5.65 4.91 20.34
C CYS A 183 6.06 3.72 21.21
N ILE A 184 5.94 2.51 20.66
CA ILE A 184 6.57 1.31 21.21
C ILE A 184 7.91 1.18 20.51
N LYS A 185 9.01 1.22 21.26
CA LYS A 185 10.37 1.24 20.73
C LYS A 185 11.13 -0.02 21.15
N TYR A 186 11.75 -0.66 20.17
CA TYR A 186 12.67 -1.78 20.38
C TYR A 186 14.02 -1.42 19.76
N PRO A 187 15.01 -1.02 20.59
CA PRO A 187 16.26 -0.48 20.08
C PRO A 187 17.16 -1.57 19.51
N THR A 188 17.94 -1.22 18.51
CA THR A 188 18.97 -2.09 17.95
C THR A 188 20.13 -2.19 18.92
N THR A 189 20.41 -3.39 19.42
CA THR A 189 21.55 -3.72 20.29
C THR A 189 22.53 -4.62 19.56
N THR A 190 23.74 -4.77 20.09
CA THR A 190 24.71 -5.75 19.58
C THR A 190 24.15 -7.17 19.63
N ALA A 191 23.48 -7.55 20.73
CA ALA A 191 22.88 -8.86 20.89
C ALA A 191 21.80 -9.15 19.82
N TRP A 192 20.97 -8.16 19.50
CA TRP A 192 19.98 -8.30 18.42
C TRP A 192 20.65 -8.40 17.06
N LEU A 193 21.65 -7.55 16.78
CA LEU A 193 22.39 -7.57 15.51
C LEU A 193 23.07 -8.91 15.27
N GLU A 194 23.66 -9.50 16.28
CA GLU A 194 24.24 -10.85 16.21
C GLU A 194 23.18 -11.90 15.90
N ALA A 195 22.03 -11.84 16.56
CA ALA A 195 20.91 -12.76 16.34
C ALA A 195 20.36 -12.71 14.89
N VAL A 196 20.41 -11.55 14.24
CA VAL A 196 19.97 -11.36 12.85
C VAL A 196 21.13 -11.31 11.85
N TRP A 197 22.32 -11.75 12.26
CA TRP A 197 23.53 -11.83 11.44
C TRP A 197 23.93 -10.51 10.80
N TYR A 198 23.78 -9.40 11.53
CA TYR A 198 24.06 -8.04 11.06
C TYR A 198 23.38 -7.72 9.72
N GLY A 199 22.13 -8.14 9.54
CA GLY A 199 21.39 -8.00 8.29
C GLY A 199 21.63 -9.13 7.27
N GLY A 200 22.24 -10.25 7.69
CA GLY A 200 22.60 -11.36 6.82
C GLY A 200 24.02 -11.31 6.30
N ASN A 201 24.79 -10.28 6.65
CA ASN A 201 26.10 -10.00 6.05
C ASN A 201 27.25 -10.78 6.71
N THR A 202 27.09 -11.33 7.92
CA THR A 202 28.18 -12.07 8.60
C THR A 202 28.49 -13.41 7.97
N LYS A 203 27.57 -13.99 7.21
CA LYS A 203 27.75 -15.31 6.58
C LYS A 203 28.39 -15.25 5.20
N ARG A 204 28.34 -14.11 4.54
CA ARG A 204 28.74 -13.98 3.13
C ARG A 204 29.69 -12.87 2.83
N ASN A 205 29.61 -11.79 3.58
CA ASN A 205 30.19 -10.54 3.15
C ASN A 205 31.22 -10.04 4.16
N THR A 206 32.38 -9.77 3.65
CA THR A 206 33.46 -9.16 4.41
C THR A 206 33.44 -7.63 4.36
N ASP A 207 32.49 -7.04 3.63
CA ASP A 207 32.34 -5.58 3.57
C ASP A 207 31.67 -5.04 4.82
N GLU A 208 32.46 -4.63 5.77
CA GLU A 208 32.01 -4.05 7.04
C GLU A 208 31.12 -2.82 6.86
N SER A 209 31.24 -2.09 5.73
CA SER A 209 30.40 -0.92 5.45
C SER A 209 28.95 -1.27 5.19
N LYS A 210 28.64 -2.52 4.84
CA LYS A 210 27.30 -3.03 4.54
C LYS A 210 26.63 -3.72 5.73
N LYS A 211 27.33 -3.97 6.81
CA LYS A 211 26.76 -4.54 8.02
C LYS A 211 25.90 -3.51 8.75
N TRP A 212 24.76 -3.98 9.24
CA TRP A 212 23.92 -3.15 10.08
C TRP A 212 24.60 -2.77 11.39
N LYS A 213 24.35 -1.57 11.87
CA LYS A 213 24.94 -1.02 13.09
C LYS A 213 23.85 -0.69 14.10
N THR A 214 24.24 -0.54 15.35
CA THR A 214 23.36 -0.05 16.41
C THR A 214 22.75 1.30 16.04
N LYS A 215 21.48 1.49 16.36
CA LYS A 215 20.65 2.67 16.04
C LYS A 215 20.24 2.86 14.58
N ASP A 216 20.72 2.00 13.68
CA ASP A 216 20.32 2.09 12.26
C ASP A 216 18.94 1.49 12.00
N ILE A 217 18.57 0.44 12.75
CA ILE A 217 17.40 -0.42 12.47
C ILE A 217 16.44 -0.46 13.66
N ASP A 218 16.28 0.62 14.35
CA ASP A 218 15.37 0.65 15.51
C ASP A 218 13.92 0.34 15.09
N ILE A 219 13.35 -0.68 15.71
CA ILE A 219 11.96 -1.07 15.49
C ILE A 219 11.06 -0.14 16.30
N SER A 220 10.02 0.38 15.68
CA SER A 220 9.09 1.29 16.33
C SER A 220 7.67 1.15 15.79
N TYR A 221 6.70 1.26 16.69
CA TYR A 221 5.26 1.18 16.37
C TYR A 221 4.52 2.40 16.89
N HIS A 222 3.69 2.98 16.05
CA HIS A 222 2.80 4.09 16.34
C HIS A 222 1.44 3.54 16.77
N ARG A 223 1.07 3.69 18.04
CA ARG A 223 -0.13 3.06 18.62
C ARG A 223 -0.89 4.01 19.53
N TYR A 224 -2.21 3.84 19.57
CA TYR A 224 -3.06 4.47 20.57
C TYR A 224 -3.30 3.51 21.71
N VAL A 225 -3.20 4.00 22.94
CA VAL A 225 -3.61 3.26 24.13
C VAL A 225 -5.13 3.14 24.12
N THR A 226 -5.65 1.93 24.21
CA THR A 226 -7.09 1.66 24.28
C THR A 226 -7.56 1.40 25.71
N LYS A 227 -6.70 0.81 26.53
CA LYS A 227 -7.00 0.50 27.95
C LYS A 227 -5.73 0.52 28.79
N VAL A 228 -5.87 0.95 30.04
CA VAL A 228 -4.85 0.79 31.07
C VAL A 228 -5.50 0.10 32.28
N GLU A 229 -4.91 -1.00 32.75
CA GLU A 229 -5.39 -1.77 33.88
C GLU A 229 -4.20 -2.18 34.77
N GLY A 230 -4.01 -1.50 35.90
CA GLY A 230 -2.77 -1.60 36.67
C GLY A 230 -1.59 -1.13 35.80
N ASN A 231 -0.59 -1.99 35.65
CA ASN A 231 0.55 -1.74 34.75
C ASN A 231 0.40 -2.41 33.37
N MET A 232 -0.78 -2.97 33.05
CA MET A 232 -1.09 -3.50 31.72
C MET A 232 -1.57 -2.41 30.80
N ILE A 233 -0.94 -2.27 29.65
CA ILE A 233 -1.36 -1.36 28.56
C ILE A 233 -1.85 -2.19 27.40
N GLU A 234 -3.04 -1.85 26.89
CA GLU A 234 -3.60 -2.38 25.65
C GLU A 234 -3.59 -1.29 24.58
N VAL A 235 -3.31 -1.68 23.33
CA VAL A 235 -3.17 -0.78 22.19
C VAL A 235 -4.12 -1.14 21.04
N ASP A 236 -4.35 -0.18 20.14
CA ASP A 236 -5.31 -0.25 19.04
C ASP A 236 -4.91 -1.20 17.91
N ALA A 237 -3.65 -1.59 17.82
CA ALA A 237 -3.15 -2.50 16.81
C ALA A 237 -1.98 -3.35 17.34
N PRO A 238 -1.77 -4.58 16.83
CA PRO A 238 -0.71 -5.44 17.33
C PRO A 238 0.67 -4.98 16.90
N ILE A 239 1.70 -5.59 17.49
CA ILE A 239 3.06 -5.54 16.96
C ILE A 239 3.27 -6.61 15.91
N PHE A 240 4.29 -6.45 15.05
CA PHE A 240 4.61 -7.35 13.94
C PHE A 240 5.96 -8.06 14.06
N TYR A 241 6.71 -7.79 15.12
CA TYR A 241 7.96 -8.48 15.44
C TYR A 241 8.07 -8.65 16.96
N ALA A 242 8.63 -9.79 17.39
CA ALA A 242 8.73 -10.10 18.82
C ALA A 242 9.66 -9.14 19.56
N LEU A 243 9.15 -8.53 20.63
CA LEU A 243 9.94 -7.73 21.56
C LEU A 243 10.46 -8.67 22.65
N ASN A 244 11.67 -9.17 22.48
CA ASN A 244 12.27 -10.15 23.39
C ASN A 244 13.37 -9.48 24.20
N VAL A 245 13.20 -9.42 25.52
CA VAL A 245 14.15 -8.82 26.46
C VAL A 245 15.55 -9.45 26.40
N GLN A 246 15.65 -10.69 25.92
CA GLN A 246 16.93 -11.37 25.71
C GLN A 246 17.86 -10.58 24.76
N TYR A 247 17.30 -9.88 23.79
CA TYR A 247 18.09 -9.16 22.79
C TYR A 247 18.11 -7.65 23.04
N ALA A 248 17.00 -7.06 23.50
CA ALA A 248 16.92 -5.64 23.77
C ALA A 248 15.78 -5.31 24.73
N GLN A 249 15.95 -4.27 25.53
CA GLN A 249 14.90 -3.74 26.38
C GLN A 249 13.97 -2.84 25.56
N ALA A 250 12.74 -3.30 25.35
CA ALA A 250 11.69 -2.46 24.75
C ALA A 250 11.15 -1.44 25.76
N TYR A 251 10.71 -0.30 25.26
CA TYR A 251 10.08 0.74 26.07
C TYR A 251 9.01 1.49 25.26
N ILE A 252 8.20 2.26 25.98
CA ILE A 252 7.21 3.16 25.38
C ILE A 252 7.46 4.60 25.80
N TYR A 253 6.96 5.53 24.99
CA TYR A 253 6.88 6.95 25.31
C TYR A 253 5.71 7.61 24.61
N LYS A 254 5.21 8.73 25.14
CA LYS A 254 4.18 9.53 24.46
C LYS A 254 4.79 10.28 23.30
N ILE A 255 4.13 10.23 22.13
CA ILE A 255 4.58 10.93 20.93
C ILE A 255 4.28 12.42 21.08
N SER A 256 5.31 13.25 20.95
CA SER A 256 5.21 14.70 20.92
C SER A 256 4.95 15.24 19.51
N ASN A 257 4.47 16.49 19.41
CA ASN A 257 4.23 17.18 18.14
C ASN A 257 3.25 16.46 17.19
N SER A 258 2.30 15.70 17.74
CA SER A 258 1.26 15.03 16.95
C SER A 258 0.38 16.02 16.14
N GLY A 259 0.32 17.28 16.53
CA GLY A 259 -0.37 18.34 15.80
C GLY A 259 0.17 18.65 14.40
N THR A 260 1.30 18.05 13.99
CA THR A 260 1.80 18.11 12.61
C THR A 260 1.15 17.06 11.70
N ILE A 261 0.49 16.03 12.26
CA ILE A 261 -0.21 14.98 11.53
C ILE A 261 -1.54 15.53 11.05
N ARG A 262 -1.89 15.29 9.79
CA ARG A 262 -3.18 15.64 9.21
C ARG A 262 -4.09 14.42 9.17
N HIS A 263 -5.39 14.66 9.32
CA HIS A 263 -6.42 13.63 9.41
C HIS A 263 -7.51 13.84 8.37
N ASN A 264 -8.13 12.75 7.92
CA ASN A 264 -9.27 12.74 7.03
C ASN A 264 -9.06 13.54 5.73
N VAL A 265 -7.85 13.47 5.18
CA VAL A 265 -7.53 14.07 3.88
C VAL A 265 -7.80 13.05 2.80
N GLY A 266 -8.50 13.43 1.73
CA GLY A 266 -8.89 12.53 0.64
C GLY A 266 -8.52 13.04 -0.74
N ILE A 267 -8.19 12.12 -1.64
CA ILE A 267 -8.08 12.36 -3.09
C ILE A 267 -8.92 11.31 -3.79
N GLU A 268 -9.83 11.75 -4.68
CA GLU A 268 -10.80 10.86 -5.28
C GLU A 268 -11.03 11.13 -6.77
N ASN A 269 -11.17 10.05 -7.54
CA ASN A 269 -11.79 10.00 -8.86
C ASN A 269 -11.20 11.00 -9.88
N LEU A 270 -9.89 10.97 -10.06
CA LEU A 270 -9.18 11.80 -11.05
C LEU A 270 -7.98 11.06 -11.66
N HIS A 271 -7.47 11.56 -12.78
CA HIS A 271 -6.25 11.09 -13.42
C HIS A 271 -5.10 12.05 -13.16
N ILE A 272 -3.94 11.52 -12.83
CA ILE A 272 -2.70 12.29 -12.70
C ILE A 272 -1.69 11.75 -13.72
N SER A 273 -1.15 12.61 -14.54
CA SER A 273 -0.03 12.25 -15.41
C SER A 273 1.04 13.34 -15.41
N PHE A 274 2.27 12.89 -15.61
CA PHE A 274 3.37 13.80 -15.92
C PHE A 274 3.70 13.77 -17.40
N GLU A 275 4.18 14.89 -17.91
CA GLU A 275 4.91 14.92 -19.17
C GLU A 275 6.05 13.91 -19.12
N ARG A 276 6.14 13.06 -20.14
CA ARG A 276 7.10 11.95 -20.11
C ARG A 276 8.54 12.42 -20.18
N SER A 277 9.35 12.00 -19.24
CA SER A 277 10.80 12.18 -19.29
C SER A 277 11.44 11.20 -20.28
N PRO A 278 12.50 11.61 -21.02
CA PRO A 278 13.24 10.70 -21.90
C PRO A 278 13.79 9.49 -21.14
N GLU A 279 13.84 8.32 -21.77
CA GLU A 279 14.25 7.04 -21.15
C GLU A 279 15.65 7.04 -20.53
N ASN A 280 16.55 7.88 -21.01
CA ASN A 280 17.92 8.02 -20.48
C ASN A 280 18.08 9.23 -19.55
N SER A 281 17.00 9.95 -19.26
CA SER A 281 17.06 11.14 -18.41
C SER A 281 17.18 10.77 -16.94
N THR A 282 18.14 11.38 -16.25
CA THR A 282 18.29 11.35 -14.79
C THR A 282 17.59 12.52 -14.11
N ALA A 283 16.92 13.41 -14.88
CA ALA A 283 16.09 14.45 -14.31
C ALA A 283 14.86 13.84 -13.61
N ASN A 284 14.29 14.57 -12.68
CA ASN A 284 13.04 14.22 -12.00
C ASN A 284 13.05 12.87 -11.22
N VAL A 285 14.23 12.38 -10.82
CA VAL A 285 14.37 11.09 -10.09
C VAL A 285 13.57 11.00 -8.78
N ASP A 286 13.14 12.12 -8.23
CA ASP A 286 12.30 12.20 -7.03
C ASP A 286 10.81 12.48 -7.33
N GLN A 287 10.39 12.43 -8.59
CA GLN A 287 9.05 12.83 -9.03
C GLN A 287 7.99 11.80 -8.67
N ASN A 288 7.00 12.21 -7.89
CA ASN A 288 5.85 11.40 -7.46
C ASN A 288 4.53 12.04 -7.90
N CYS A 289 3.54 11.24 -8.30
CA CYS A 289 2.19 11.77 -8.52
C CYS A 289 1.58 12.26 -7.19
N ILE A 290 1.55 11.39 -6.19
CA ILE A 290 1.03 11.71 -4.85
C ILE A 290 2.09 11.36 -3.81
N TYR A 291 2.40 12.32 -2.96
CA TYR A 291 3.26 12.13 -1.81
C TYR A 291 2.43 12.31 -0.53
N MET A 292 2.16 11.20 0.16
CA MET A 292 1.44 11.16 1.43
C MET A 292 2.44 11.28 2.57
N SER A 293 2.34 12.32 3.37
CA SER A 293 3.30 12.62 4.43
C SER A 293 2.64 13.15 5.69
N SER A 294 2.94 12.54 6.83
CA SER A 294 2.37 12.93 8.13
C SER A 294 0.85 12.92 8.13
N LEU A 295 0.29 11.77 7.78
CA LEU A 295 -1.14 11.53 7.66
C LEU A 295 -1.62 10.42 8.57
N GLU A 296 -2.86 10.53 8.99
CA GLU A 296 -3.62 9.48 9.63
C GLU A 296 -5.07 9.49 9.13
N ASN A 297 -5.72 8.32 9.07
CA ASN A 297 -7.11 8.20 8.64
C ASN A 297 -7.40 8.95 7.33
N SER A 298 -6.55 8.73 6.33
CA SER A 298 -6.62 9.44 5.05
C SER A 298 -6.71 8.44 3.89
N TRP A 299 -7.09 8.90 2.71
CA TRP A 299 -7.30 7.98 1.60
C TRP A 299 -7.00 8.57 0.22
N VAL A 300 -6.67 7.66 -0.69
CA VAL A 300 -6.64 7.90 -2.14
C VAL A 300 -7.53 6.84 -2.78
N LYS A 301 -8.58 7.26 -3.48
CA LYS A 301 -9.57 6.34 -4.06
C LYS A 301 -9.88 6.66 -5.51
N GLY A 302 -9.83 5.64 -6.35
CA GLY A 302 -10.21 5.77 -7.76
C GLY A 302 -9.31 6.72 -8.54
N VAL A 303 -8.01 6.72 -8.26
CA VAL A 303 -7.04 7.58 -8.93
C VAL A 303 -6.17 6.76 -9.87
N SER A 304 -6.06 7.20 -11.12
CA SER A 304 -5.13 6.64 -12.09
C SER A 304 -3.92 7.55 -12.27
N MET A 305 -2.75 6.95 -12.49
CA MET A 305 -1.48 7.68 -12.53
C MET A 305 -0.57 7.15 -13.62
N SER A 306 0.14 8.04 -14.33
CA SER A 306 1.12 7.65 -15.34
C SER A 306 2.24 8.68 -15.50
N GLY A 307 3.34 8.28 -16.14
CA GLY A 307 4.42 9.18 -16.52
C GLY A 307 5.35 9.61 -15.38
N PHE A 308 5.09 9.21 -14.15
CA PHE A 308 5.97 9.48 -13.00
C PHE A 308 7.36 8.85 -13.18
N VAL A 309 8.37 9.43 -12.54
CA VAL A 309 9.75 8.89 -12.57
C VAL A 309 10.03 8.07 -11.33
N HIS A 310 9.77 8.60 -10.14
CA HIS A 310 10.01 7.88 -8.88
C HIS A 310 8.85 6.95 -8.53
N ALA A 311 7.71 7.49 -8.15
CA ALA A 311 6.57 6.69 -7.73
C ALA A 311 5.21 7.28 -8.14
N GLY A 312 4.23 6.41 -8.35
CA GLY A 312 2.83 6.82 -8.45
C GLY A 312 2.35 7.38 -7.11
N ILE A 313 2.37 6.56 -6.06
CA ILE A 313 2.08 6.98 -4.68
C ILE A 313 3.25 6.59 -3.79
N LYS A 314 3.74 7.56 -3.01
CA LYS A 314 4.72 7.34 -1.96
C LYS A 314 4.16 7.79 -0.61
N THR A 315 4.29 6.95 0.43
CA THR A 315 3.88 7.28 1.79
C THR A 315 5.08 7.43 2.71
N THR A 316 5.03 8.37 3.64
CA THR A 316 5.98 8.50 4.76
C THR A 316 5.26 9.02 5.99
N SER A 317 5.62 8.55 7.18
CA SER A 317 4.95 8.94 8.43
C SER A 317 3.42 8.95 8.30
N THR A 318 2.86 7.97 7.60
CA THR A 318 1.44 7.83 7.29
C THR A 318 0.92 6.56 7.93
N THR A 319 -0.19 6.66 8.65
CA THR A 319 -0.76 5.53 9.38
C THR A 319 -2.27 5.42 9.13
N ARG A 320 -2.83 4.22 9.31
CA ARG A 320 -4.30 3.94 9.27
C ARG A 320 -4.98 4.58 8.07
N SER A 321 -4.39 4.39 6.89
CA SER A 321 -4.83 5.02 5.64
C SER A 321 -5.04 3.97 4.55
N THR A 322 -5.92 4.27 3.60
CA THR A 322 -6.28 3.35 2.51
C THR A 322 -5.99 3.96 1.15
N ILE A 323 -5.41 3.17 0.27
CA ILE A 323 -5.26 3.42 -1.17
C ILE A 323 -6.12 2.38 -1.87
N GLU A 324 -7.23 2.80 -2.47
CA GLU A 324 -8.24 1.90 -3.02
C GLU A 324 -8.56 2.23 -4.47
N ASP A 325 -8.71 1.18 -5.31
CA ASP A 325 -9.11 1.34 -6.70
C ASP A 325 -8.16 2.27 -7.48
N CYS A 326 -6.86 2.21 -7.21
CA CYS A 326 -5.86 3.08 -7.82
C CYS A 326 -5.01 2.33 -8.84
N TYR A 327 -4.61 3.04 -9.89
CA TYR A 327 -3.80 2.51 -10.99
C TYR A 327 -2.54 3.35 -11.15
N ALA A 328 -1.37 2.70 -11.15
CA ALA A 328 -0.10 3.36 -11.41
C ALA A 328 0.61 2.63 -12.54
N ILE A 329 0.75 3.30 -13.68
CA ILE A 329 1.23 2.67 -14.91
C ILE A 329 2.27 3.50 -15.62
N ASP A 330 3.05 2.83 -16.44
CA ASP A 330 3.91 3.41 -17.46
C ASP A 330 4.76 4.57 -16.94
N PRO A 331 5.67 4.31 -15.98
CA PRO A 331 6.65 5.31 -15.55
C PRO A 331 7.48 5.86 -16.72
N SER A 332 8.21 6.94 -16.50
CA SER A 332 9.08 7.55 -17.52
C SER A 332 10.45 7.89 -16.94
N GLY A 333 11.38 8.32 -17.78
CA GLY A 333 12.76 8.60 -17.39
C GLY A 333 13.64 7.35 -17.27
N LEU A 334 14.79 7.46 -16.64
CA LEU A 334 15.72 6.35 -16.48
C LEU A 334 15.22 5.34 -15.45
N CYS A 335 15.07 4.08 -15.86
CA CYS A 335 14.77 2.97 -14.96
C CYS A 335 16.04 2.52 -14.23
N THR A 336 16.20 2.96 -12.99
CA THR A 336 17.38 2.68 -12.16
C THR A 336 17.00 2.57 -10.67
N GLY A 337 17.99 2.50 -9.78
CA GLY A 337 17.76 2.54 -8.34
C GLY A 337 17.04 3.82 -7.92
N GLY A 338 15.94 3.70 -7.17
CA GLY A 338 15.13 4.85 -6.74
C GLY A 338 14.10 5.35 -7.73
N THR A 339 13.85 4.63 -8.82
CA THR A 339 12.84 5.00 -9.83
C THR A 339 11.93 3.84 -10.21
N TYR A 340 10.80 4.14 -10.89
CA TYR A 340 9.84 3.16 -11.39
C TYR A 340 9.17 2.33 -10.28
N TYR A 341 8.83 2.99 -9.17
CA TYR A 341 8.02 2.39 -8.10
C TYR A 341 6.55 2.77 -8.29
N ASN A 342 5.69 1.81 -8.58
CA ASN A 342 4.27 2.15 -8.77
C ASN A 342 3.64 2.59 -7.45
N PHE A 343 3.88 1.80 -6.37
CA PHE A 343 3.43 2.12 -5.02
C PHE A 343 4.59 1.90 -4.02
N GLU A 344 4.88 2.89 -3.21
CA GLU A 344 5.97 2.85 -2.22
C GLU A 344 5.47 3.20 -0.82
N ASN A 345 5.71 2.30 0.15
CA ASN A 345 5.66 2.65 1.56
C ASN A 345 7.07 2.92 2.08
N TYR A 346 7.29 4.15 2.53
CA TYR A 346 8.58 4.61 3.04
C TYR A 346 8.56 4.73 4.58
N HIS A 347 9.57 5.34 5.18
CA HIS A 347 9.75 5.40 6.64
C HIS A 347 8.47 5.74 7.42
N ARG A 348 8.22 5.01 8.50
CA ARG A 348 7.08 5.22 9.42
C ARG A 348 5.70 5.12 8.75
N SER A 349 5.61 4.33 7.70
CA SER A 349 4.33 3.93 7.09
C SER A 349 3.81 2.69 7.81
N GLN A 350 2.67 2.78 8.48
CA GLN A 350 2.11 1.68 9.26
C GLN A 350 0.60 1.57 9.10
N LEU A 351 0.09 0.34 9.17
CA LEU A 351 -1.35 0.07 9.11
C LEU A 351 -1.99 0.67 7.85
N ILE A 352 -1.38 0.44 6.70
CA ILE A 352 -1.86 0.93 5.40
C ILE A 352 -2.45 -0.23 4.60
N LEU A 353 -3.60 0.01 4.00
CA LEU A 353 -4.26 -0.89 3.06
C LEU A 353 -4.14 -0.35 1.63
N LEU A 354 -3.57 -1.17 0.73
CA LEU A 354 -3.69 -1.01 -0.71
C LEU A 354 -4.72 -2.05 -1.18
N LYS A 355 -5.87 -1.62 -1.69
CA LYS A 355 -6.97 -2.52 -2.06
C LYS A 355 -7.38 -2.31 -3.52
N ASN A 356 -7.54 -3.41 -4.27
CA ASN A 356 -7.96 -3.39 -5.67
C ASN A 356 -7.11 -2.47 -6.57
N CYS A 357 -5.81 -2.40 -6.31
CA CYS A 357 -4.90 -1.57 -7.10
C CYS A 357 -4.30 -2.35 -8.27
N TYR A 358 -3.82 -1.60 -9.25
CA TYR A 358 -3.20 -2.14 -10.45
C TYR A 358 -1.90 -1.42 -10.78
N ALA A 359 -0.89 -2.17 -11.21
CA ALA A 359 0.40 -1.62 -11.61
C ALA A 359 0.89 -2.23 -12.92
N ARG A 360 1.56 -1.42 -13.75
CA ARG A 360 2.15 -1.86 -15.01
C ARG A 360 3.47 -1.16 -15.31
N ASN A 361 4.40 -1.89 -15.92
CA ASN A 361 5.69 -1.40 -16.40
C ASN A 361 6.59 -0.81 -15.30
N GLY A 362 6.32 -1.08 -14.04
CA GLY A 362 7.18 -0.65 -12.96
C GLY A 362 8.41 -1.53 -12.78
N ARG A 363 9.46 -0.99 -12.16
CA ARG A 363 10.59 -1.78 -11.70
C ARG A 363 10.18 -2.61 -10.48
N HIS A 364 9.54 -1.98 -9.52
CA HIS A 364 8.87 -2.63 -8.41
C HIS A 364 7.42 -2.13 -8.34
N HIS A 365 6.47 -2.98 -8.62
CA HIS A 365 5.04 -2.61 -8.58
C HIS A 365 4.58 -2.20 -7.19
N TYR A 366 5.13 -2.84 -6.17
CA TYR A 366 5.02 -2.44 -4.77
C TYR A 366 6.38 -2.60 -4.11
N ILE A 367 6.71 -1.66 -3.24
CA ILE A 367 7.96 -1.69 -2.48
C ILE A 367 7.72 -1.18 -1.05
N SER A 368 8.16 -1.98 -0.07
CA SER A 368 8.35 -1.50 1.30
C SER A 368 9.81 -1.06 1.47
N ASN A 369 10.03 0.24 1.44
CA ASN A 369 11.35 0.86 1.45
C ASN A 369 11.63 1.65 2.74
N GLY A 370 10.82 1.41 3.77
CA GLY A 370 10.80 2.21 4.98
C GLY A 370 11.52 1.62 6.19
N CYS A 371 12.30 0.56 6.01
CA CYS A 371 13.04 -0.09 7.08
C CYS A 371 12.12 -0.64 8.21
N ALA A 372 12.69 -0.87 9.38
CA ALA A 372 12.02 -1.43 10.56
C ALA A 372 10.88 -0.56 11.14
N SER A 373 10.72 0.66 10.66
CA SER A 373 9.59 1.52 11.02
C SER A 373 8.37 1.37 10.11
N THR A 374 8.44 0.50 9.09
CA THR A 374 7.32 0.17 8.20
C THR A 374 6.75 -1.17 8.58
N SER A 375 5.45 -1.22 8.93
CA SER A 375 4.81 -2.45 9.41
C SER A 375 3.29 -2.43 9.26
N GLY A 376 2.69 -3.63 9.24
CA GLY A 376 1.25 -3.79 9.19
C GLY A 376 0.65 -3.30 7.87
N ILE A 377 1.29 -3.62 6.76
CA ILE A 377 0.83 -3.24 5.43
C ILE A 377 0.06 -4.39 4.82
N VAL A 378 -1.09 -4.09 4.23
CA VAL A 378 -1.89 -5.06 3.47
C VAL A 378 -2.01 -4.60 2.02
N VAL A 379 -1.69 -5.51 1.11
CA VAL A 379 -1.88 -5.34 -0.34
C VAL A 379 -2.89 -6.39 -0.78
N LEU A 380 -4.15 -5.97 -0.90
CA LEU A 380 -5.31 -6.84 -1.13
C LEU A 380 -5.81 -6.74 -2.57
N ASN A 381 -6.04 -7.89 -3.21
CA ASN A 381 -6.59 -7.97 -4.57
C ASN A 381 -5.80 -7.13 -5.59
N PHE A 382 -4.50 -7.12 -5.48
CA PHE A 382 -3.63 -6.37 -6.36
C PHE A 382 -3.46 -7.08 -7.70
N ARG A 383 -3.39 -6.32 -8.78
CA ARG A 383 -3.14 -6.83 -10.13
C ARG A 383 -1.91 -6.15 -10.72
N SER A 384 -1.06 -6.92 -11.36
CA SER A 384 0.17 -6.39 -11.94
C SER A 384 0.51 -7.02 -13.29
N GLU A 385 1.17 -6.24 -14.14
CA GLU A 385 1.67 -6.66 -15.45
C GLU A 385 3.05 -6.06 -15.73
N LEU A 386 3.85 -6.79 -16.47
CA LEU A 386 5.12 -6.28 -17.03
C LEU A 386 6.06 -5.69 -15.96
N SER A 387 6.18 -6.32 -14.81
CA SER A 387 7.14 -5.90 -13.79
C SER A 387 8.57 -6.19 -14.24
N LEU A 388 9.50 -5.29 -13.92
CA LEU A 388 10.92 -5.45 -14.25
C LEU A 388 11.71 -6.10 -13.12
N ALA A 389 11.19 -6.05 -11.89
CA ALA A 389 11.76 -6.70 -10.71
C ALA A 389 10.63 -7.07 -9.72
N GLN A 390 10.99 -7.68 -8.60
CA GLN A 390 10.04 -8.17 -7.61
C GLN A 390 9.27 -7.02 -6.92
N ALA A 391 7.99 -7.24 -6.63
CA ALA A 391 7.30 -6.53 -5.56
C ALA A 391 7.75 -7.14 -4.23
N GLU A 392 8.17 -6.33 -3.26
CA GLU A 392 8.98 -6.86 -2.16
C GLU A 392 9.02 -5.99 -0.90
N GLY A 393 9.40 -6.63 0.22
CA GLY A 393 10.08 -5.95 1.30
C GLY A 393 11.49 -5.62 0.83
N HIS A 394 11.80 -4.33 0.68
CA HIS A 394 12.98 -3.93 -0.06
C HIS A 394 14.24 -3.86 0.81
N ARG A 395 14.12 -3.36 2.04
CA ARG A 395 15.29 -3.20 2.89
C ARG A 395 14.98 -3.09 4.37
N LEU A 396 15.98 -3.46 5.14
CA LEU A 396 16.22 -3.11 6.53
C LEU A 396 15.05 -3.48 7.44
N TRP A 397 14.59 -4.74 7.37
CA TRP A 397 13.67 -5.29 8.35
C TRP A 397 12.25 -4.71 8.34
N SER A 398 11.68 -4.48 7.17
CA SER A 398 10.23 -4.20 7.08
C SER A 398 9.43 -5.36 7.70
N GLN A 399 8.32 -5.09 8.36
CA GLN A 399 7.65 -6.09 9.18
C GLN A 399 6.17 -6.23 8.86
N GLY A 400 5.68 -7.45 8.89
CA GLY A 400 4.25 -7.72 8.76
C GLY A 400 3.64 -7.10 7.52
N ILE A 401 4.06 -7.57 6.35
CA ILE A 401 3.48 -7.19 5.06
C ILE A 401 2.67 -8.36 4.56
N LEU A 402 1.40 -8.15 4.29
CA LEU A 402 0.51 -9.14 3.71
C LEU A 402 0.23 -8.82 2.24
N PHE A 403 0.59 -9.73 1.34
CA PHE A 403 0.04 -9.76 -0.02
C PHE A 403 -1.08 -10.79 -0.04
N ASP A 404 -2.30 -10.31 -0.18
CA ASP A 404 -3.51 -11.11 -0.12
C ASP A 404 -4.20 -11.09 -1.49
N ASN A 405 -4.26 -12.24 -2.15
CA ASN A 405 -4.81 -12.36 -3.50
C ASN A 405 -4.13 -11.46 -4.56
N TRP A 406 -2.82 -11.33 -4.50
CA TRP A 406 -2.07 -10.67 -5.57
C TRP A 406 -2.07 -11.54 -6.83
N VAL A 407 -2.35 -10.97 -7.99
CA VAL A 407 -2.29 -11.67 -9.27
C VAL A 407 -1.39 -10.93 -10.25
N GLU A 408 -0.35 -11.60 -10.71
CA GLU A 408 0.44 -11.18 -11.88
C GLU A 408 -0.28 -11.63 -13.15
N LEU A 409 -0.58 -10.69 -14.05
CA LEU A 409 -1.40 -10.93 -15.25
C LEU A 409 -0.57 -11.17 -16.50
N GLY A 410 0.65 -10.71 -16.53
CA GLY A 410 1.53 -10.76 -17.69
C GLY A 410 2.81 -11.54 -17.46
N THR A 411 3.38 -12.04 -18.56
CA THR A 411 4.71 -12.61 -18.56
C THR A 411 5.76 -11.51 -18.51
N ILE A 412 6.81 -11.76 -17.76
CA ILE A 412 7.95 -10.87 -17.70
C ILE A 412 9.09 -11.37 -18.56
N LYS A 413 9.91 -10.41 -18.94
CA LYS A 413 11.23 -10.65 -19.55
C LYS A 413 12.14 -11.33 -18.54
N SER A 414 11.96 -12.52 -18.14
CA SER A 414 12.92 -13.40 -17.48
C SER A 414 12.32 -14.29 -16.40
N ASN A 415 13.05 -15.32 -16.00
CA ASN A 415 12.78 -16.19 -14.84
C ASN A 415 12.90 -15.48 -13.48
N ALA A 416 12.78 -14.16 -13.43
CA ALA A 416 12.89 -13.37 -12.21
C ALA A 416 11.70 -13.65 -11.28
N GLY A 417 11.90 -13.50 -9.99
CA GLY A 417 10.82 -13.52 -9.02
C GLY A 417 9.84 -12.39 -9.27
N LYS A 418 8.58 -12.63 -8.96
CA LYS A 418 7.50 -11.65 -9.12
C LYS A 418 7.22 -10.92 -7.82
N ILE A 419 7.18 -11.66 -6.73
CA ILE A 419 7.03 -11.15 -5.38
C ILE A 419 8.07 -11.80 -4.47
N GLY A 420 8.46 -11.14 -3.39
CA GLY A 420 9.47 -11.69 -2.51
C GLY A 420 9.63 -11.01 -1.15
N MET A 421 9.97 -11.84 -0.16
CA MET A 421 10.48 -11.46 1.16
C MET A 421 11.75 -12.26 1.39
N TYR A 422 12.91 -11.65 1.14
CA TYR A 422 14.17 -12.36 1.02
C TYR A 422 15.39 -11.51 1.43
N LEU A 423 16.54 -12.18 1.55
CA LEU A 423 17.80 -11.55 1.84
C LEU A 423 18.34 -10.80 0.62
N ARG A 424 18.40 -9.51 0.70
CA ARG A 424 18.98 -8.64 -0.32
C ARG A 424 20.48 -8.36 -0.09
N ASP A 425 20.99 -8.74 1.08
CA ASP A 425 22.43 -8.73 1.39
C ASP A 425 23.08 -7.35 1.14
N ASN A 426 24.09 -7.28 0.27
CA ASN A 426 24.83 -6.05 -0.06
C ASN A 426 24.13 -5.13 -1.04
N MET A 427 22.97 -5.50 -1.56
CA MET A 427 22.29 -4.67 -2.54
C MET A 427 22.13 -3.24 -2.00
N GLY A 428 22.37 -2.26 -2.86
CA GLY A 428 22.31 -0.85 -2.50
C GLY A 428 23.28 -0.51 -1.34
N SER A 429 22.74 0.08 -0.30
CA SER A 429 23.47 0.49 0.91
C SER A 429 23.68 -0.62 1.95
N GLY A 430 23.46 -1.89 1.60
CA GLY A 430 23.42 -3.01 2.54
C GLY A 430 22.00 -3.29 3.00
N HIS A 431 21.12 -3.61 2.05
CA HIS A 431 19.68 -3.78 2.32
C HIS A 431 19.37 -4.93 3.29
N GLY A 432 20.21 -5.95 3.32
CA GLY A 432 20.09 -7.07 4.25
C GLY A 432 18.75 -7.81 4.13
N TRP A 433 18.18 -8.21 5.24
CA TRP A 433 16.85 -8.81 5.29
C TRP A 433 15.79 -7.79 4.86
N GLY A 434 15.08 -8.07 3.75
CA GLY A 434 14.08 -7.16 3.20
C GLY A 434 12.83 -7.07 4.05
N GLY A 435 12.36 -8.19 4.59
CA GLY A 435 11.17 -8.22 5.43
C GLY A 435 11.08 -9.46 6.33
N THR A 436 10.30 -9.34 7.39
CA THR A 436 10.03 -10.41 8.37
C THR A 436 8.56 -10.45 8.77
N ASN A 437 8.10 -11.62 9.21
CA ASN A 437 6.71 -11.89 9.63
C ASN A 437 5.68 -11.45 8.59
N SER A 438 6.04 -11.63 7.32
CA SER A 438 5.25 -11.25 6.16
C SER A 438 4.60 -12.47 5.54
N VAL A 439 3.46 -12.26 4.89
CA VAL A 439 2.61 -13.34 4.38
C VAL A 439 2.24 -13.10 2.92
N PHE A 440 2.41 -14.10 2.08
CA PHE A 440 1.79 -14.23 0.76
C PHE A 440 0.63 -15.20 0.89
N TRP A 441 -0.61 -14.72 0.72
CA TRP A 441 -1.83 -15.48 0.89
C TRP A 441 -2.58 -15.59 -0.44
N ASN A 442 -2.78 -16.81 -0.93
CA ASN A 442 -3.49 -17.07 -2.19
C ASN A 442 -3.01 -16.22 -3.39
N CYS A 443 -1.74 -15.84 -3.42
CA CYS A 443 -1.16 -15.09 -4.54
C CYS A 443 -0.99 -15.99 -5.77
N ASP A 444 -1.21 -15.45 -6.97
CA ASP A 444 -1.02 -16.14 -8.24
C ASP A 444 -0.02 -15.38 -9.12
N VAL A 445 1.21 -15.86 -9.16
CA VAL A 445 2.27 -15.31 -10.02
C VAL A 445 2.53 -16.19 -11.25
N GLN A 446 1.60 -17.05 -11.56
CA GLN A 446 1.61 -17.93 -12.73
C GLN A 446 2.90 -18.77 -12.83
N ASP A 447 3.68 -18.57 -13.89
CA ASP A 447 4.94 -19.27 -14.14
C ASP A 447 6.18 -18.54 -13.57
N GLY A 448 5.98 -17.46 -12.82
CA GLY A 448 7.04 -16.76 -12.12
C GLY A 448 7.47 -17.44 -10.81
N ALA A 449 8.49 -16.89 -10.15
CA ALA A 449 8.95 -17.34 -8.85
C ALA A 449 8.45 -16.44 -7.71
N ILE A 450 8.22 -17.04 -6.55
CA ILE A 450 8.08 -16.35 -5.26
C ILE A 450 9.37 -16.59 -4.48
N TYR A 451 10.06 -15.50 -4.09
CA TYR A 451 11.23 -15.60 -3.23
C TYR A 451 10.82 -15.46 -1.77
N LEU A 452 11.12 -16.47 -0.97
CA LEU A 452 10.67 -16.56 0.41
C LEU A 452 11.79 -17.10 1.29
N ASP A 453 12.50 -16.22 1.96
CA ASP A 453 13.55 -16.58 2.92
C ASP A 453 12.99 -16.60 4.33
N LYS A 454 13.38 -17.63 5.11
CA LYS A 454 13.24 -17.60 6.56
C LYS A 454 14.28 -16.66 7.13
N VAL A 455 13.84 -15.71 7.94
CA VAL A 455 14.74 -14.78 8.62
C VAL A 455 15.15 -15.34 9.99
N PRO A 456 16.33 -15.02 10.51
CA PRO A 456 16.66 -15.30 11.90
C PRO A 456 15.66 -14.59 12.83
N THR A 457 15.20 -15.29 13.90
CA THR A 457 14.27 -14.75 14.89
C THR A 457 12.87 -14.39 14.40
N GLY A 458 12.51 -14.76 13.18
CA GLY A 458 11.20 -14.50 12.57
C GLY A 458 10.86 -15.51 11.49
N GLN A 459 9.73 -15.30 10.82
CA GLN A 459 9.26 -16.15 9.73
C GLN A 459 8.68 -15.32 8.61
N ASN A 460 8.68 -15.87 7.39
CA ASN A 460 7.88 -15.39 6.26
C ASN A 460 7.08 -16.56 5.69
N TYR A 461 5.89 -16.30 5.16
CA TYR A 461 4.93 -17.32 4.79
C TYR A 461 4.47 -17.19 3.34
N ALA A 462 4.30 -18.33 2.65
CA ALA A 462 3.57 -18.42 1.38
C ALA A 462 2.53 -19.54 1.50
N ILE A 463 1.26 -19.17 1.53
CA ILE A 463 0.14 -20.06 1.80
C ILE A 463 -0.87 -20.00 0.67
N GLY A 464 -1.17 -21.14 0.04
CA GLY A 464 -2.12 -21.25 -1.07
C GLY A 464 -1.65 -20.59 -2.38
N CYS A 465 -0.38 -20.25 -2.51
CA CYS A 465 0.14 -19.49 -3.64
C CYS A 465 0.36 -20.36 -4.88
N THR A 466 0.07 -19.81 -6.06
CA THR A 466 0.38 -20.39 -7.36
C THR A 466 1.64 -19.75 -7.92
N ALA A 467 2.65 -20.56 -8.23
CA ALA A 467 3.91 -20.13 -8.80
C ALA A 467 4.63 -21.31 -9.45
N LYS A 468 5.50 -21.04 -10.43
CA LYS A 468 6.41 -22.05 -10.95
C LYS A 468 7.30 -22.62 -9.85
N THR A 469 7.84 -21.72 -9.00
CA THR A 469 8.64 -22.10 -7.83
C THR A 469 8.39 -21.15 -6.68
N ILE A 470 8.33 -21.69 -5.46
CA ILE A 470 8.40 -20.92 -4.21
C ILE A 470 9.67 -21.38 -3.51
N ARG A 471 10.62 -20.47 -3.33
CA ARG A 471 11.93 -20.85 -2.83
C ARG A 471 12.69 -19.67 -2.22
N ARG A 472 13.72 -19.98 -1.44
CA ARG A 472 14.71 -19.00 -1.03
C ARG A 472 15.36 -18.33 -2.26
N TYR A 473 15.74 -17.09 -2.11
CA TYR A 473 16.35 -16.32 -3.20
C TYR A 473 17.68 -16.94 -3.67
N ARG A 474 18.54 -17.31 -2.71
CA ARG A 474 19.88 -17.83 -3.00
C ARG A 474 19.95 -19.33 -2.77
N ASN A 475 19.68 -20.11 -3.81
CA ASN A 475 19.62 -21.57 -3.73
C ASN A 475 20.94 -22.26 -3.37
N ASN A 476 22.07 -21.64 -3.68
CA ASN A 476 23.39 -22.22 -3.49
C ASN A 476 23.99 -22.00 -2.09
N MET A 477 23.20 -21.52 -1.14
CA MET A 477 23.64 -21.20 0.22
C MET A 477 22.87 -22.07 1.22
N SER A 478 23.60 -22.95 1.89
CA SER A 478 23.05 -23.88 2.87
C SER A 478 22.58 -23.22 4.16
N GLU A 479 23.13 -22.05 4.49
CA GLU A 479 22.83 -21.32 5.73
C GLU A 479 21.43 -20.70 5.75
N TYR A 480 20.83 -20.49 4.58
CA TYR A 480 19.51 -19.93 4.44
C TYR A 480 18.49 -21.01 4.10
N THR A 481 17.33 -20.93 4.68
CA THR A 481 16.22 -21.84 4.42
C THR A 481 15.04 -21.09 3.83
N ASN A 482 14.13 -21.83 3.19
CA ASN A 482 12.85 -21.29 2.78
C ASN A 482 12.05 -20.83 4.00
N GLY A 483 11.25 -19.79 3.83
CA GLY A 483 10.14 -19.52 4.75
C GLY A 483 9.13 -20.66 4.75
N TYR A 484 8.04 -20.50 5.49
CA TYR A 484 6.98 -21.48 5.58
C TYR A 484 6.15 -21.53 4.30
N ILE A 485 6.03 -22.70 3.69
CA ILE A 485 5.30 -22.92 2.43
C ILE A 485 4.19 -23.94 2.67
N GLU A 486 2.96 -23.57 2.32
CA GLU A 486 1.79 -24.44 2.43
C GLU A 486 0.91 -24.32 1.17
N GLY A 487 0.41 -25.45 0.67
CA GLY A 487 -0.59 -25.48 -0.39
C GLY A 487 -0.15 -24.89 -1.73
N GLN A 488 1.14 -24.98 -2.07
CA GLN A 488 1.64 -24.48 -3.36
C GLN A 488 0.86 -25.10 -4.52
N ASN A 489 0.39 -24.25 -5.45
CA ASN A 489 -0.39 -24.61 -6.64
C ASN A 489 -1.75 -25.29 -6.32
N ARG A 490 -2.25 -25.12 -5.09
CA ARG A 490 -3.58 -25.56 -4.69
C ARG A 490 -4.51 -24.36 -4.60
N LYS A 491 -5.31 -24.13 -5.64
CA LYS A 491 -6.30 -23.02 -5.65
C LYS A 491 -7.42 -23.27 -4.65
N GLY A 492 -8.01 -22.18 -4.14
CA GLY A 492 -9.18 -22.24 -3.25
C GLY A 492 -8.87 -22.56 -1.78
N LEU A 493 -7.66 -22.29 -1.33
CA LEU A 493 -7.35 -22.42 0.09
C LEU A 493 -8.18 -21.43 0.91
N GLN A 494 -8.73 -21.93 2.04
CA GLN A 494 -9.55 -21.11 2.93
C GLN A 494 -8.78 -20.67 4.18
N PRO A 495 -9.09 -19.48 4.72
CA PRO A 495 -10.03 -18.48 4.18
C PRO A 495 -9.57 -17.90 2.82
N ALA A 496 -10.52 -17.50 1.99
CA ALA A 496 -10.23 -16.99 0.64
C ALA A 496 -9.35 -15.73 0.66
N SER A 497 -9.57 -14.86 1.64
CA SER A 497 -8.72 -13.71 1.99
C SER A 497 -8.41 -13.76 3.48
N LEU A 498 -7.15 -13.71 3.83
CA LEU A 498 -6.72 -13.64 5.22
C LEU A 498 -7.18 -12.33 5.88
N TYR A 499 -6.94 -11.21 5.21
CA TYR A 499 -7.28 -9.88 5.72
C TYR A 499 -8.79 -9.73 5.96
N GLU A 500 -9.62 -10.11 4.99
CA GLU A 500 -11.08 -9.98 5.14
C GLU A 500 -11.62 -10.92 6.21
N ALA A 501 -11.06 -12.13 6.34
CA ALA A 501 -11.44 -13.04 7.43
C ALA A 501 -11.06 -12.47 8.80
N GLN A 502 -9.90 -11.85 8.92
CA GLN A 502 -9.46 -11.18 10.15
C GLN A 502 -10.32 -9.96 10.49
N ARG A 503 -10.73 -9.16 9.49
CA ARG A 503 -11.68 -8.05 9.68
C ARG A 503 -13.04 -8.54 10.16
N ALA A 504 -13.57 -9.59 9.52
CA ALA A 504 -14.86 -10.20 9.87
C ALA A 504 -14.86 -10.71 11.32
N ALA A 505 -13.78 -11.34 11.75
CA ALA A 505 -13.63 -11.83 13.14
C ALA A 505 -13.67 -10.68 14.17
N ARG A 506 -13.36 -9.46 13.77
CA ARG A 506 -13.51 -8.24 14.59
C ARG A 506 -14.90 -7.60 14.51
N GLY A 507 -15.84 -8.21 13.79
CA GLY A 507 -17.19 -7.66 13.57
C GLY A 507 -17.24 -6.50 12.56
N ILE A 508 -16.17 -6.29 11.77
CA ILE A 508 -16.21 -5.34 10.65
C ILE A 508 -16.87 -6.04 9.47
N SER A 509 -17.98 -5.47 8.95
CA SER A 509 -18.65 -6.01 7.76
C SER A 509 -17.66 -6.05 6.60
N THR A 510 -17.41 -7.23 6.10
CA THR A 510 -16.69 -7.41 4.84
C THR A 510 -17.71 -7.26 3.72
N GLY A 511 -17.44 -6.44 2.72
CA GLY A 511 -18.31 -6.33 1.53
C GLY A 511 -18.33 -7.60 0.66
N LEU A 512 -17.90 -8.74 1.20
CA LEU A 512 -18.00 -10.05 0.58
C LEU A 512 -19.45 -10.51 0.70
N MET A 513 -20.22 -10.36 -0.37
CA MET A 513 -21.45 -11.11 -0.54
C MET A 513 -21.11 -12.60 -0.58
N PRO A 514 -21.88 -13.47 0.09
CA PRO A 514 -21.71 -14.91 -0.07
C PRO A 514 -21.81 -15.26 -1.56
N GLU A 515 -20.92 -16.11 -2.05
CA GLU A 515 -21.03 -16.72 -3.37
C GLU A 515 -22.38 -17.45 -3.48
N THR A 516 -23.42 -16.74 -3.86
CA THR A 516 -24.59 -17.37 -4.43
C THR A 516 -24.28 -17.57 -5.90
N GLY A 517 -24.04 -18.82 -6.29
CA GLY A 517 -23.72 -19.22 -7.64
C GLY A 517 -24.71 -18.69 -8.67
N ARG A 518 -24.36 -17.59 -9.28
CA ARG A 518 -24.82 -17.15 -10.59
C ARG A 518 -23.60 -16.70 -11.36
N GLU A 519 -23.30 -17.39 -12.44
CA GLU A 519 -22.42 -16.91 -13.50
C GLU A 519 -23.11 -15.77 -14.25
N ASP A 520 -23.19 -14.59 -13.67
CA ASP A 520 -23.55 -13.38 -14.41
C ASP A 520 -22.29 -12.93 -15.16
N ILE A 521 -22.13 -13.44 -16.37
CA ILE A 521 -21.08 -12.99 -17.28
C ILE A 521 -21.38 -11.54 -17.64
N PRO A 522 -20.41 -10.62 -17.49
CA PRO A 522 -20.60 -9.23 -17.90
C PRO A 522 -21.04 -9.13 -19.36
N HIS A 523 -22.09 -8.37 -19.63
CA HIS A 523 -22.57 -8.15 -20.99
C HIS A 523 -21.70 -7.10 -21.67
N ILE A 524 -21.03 -7.47 -22.76
CA ILE A 524 -20.21 -6.57 -23.59
C ILE A 524 -20.86 -6.43 -24.95
N ILE A 525 -21.23 -5.20 -25.30
CA ILE A 525 -21.81 -4.82 -26.61
C ILE A 525 -20.83 -3.89 -27.32
N VAL A 526 -20.63 -4.14 -28.60
CA VAL A 526 -19.86 -3.26 -29.49
C VAL A 526 -20.84 -2.44 -30.31
N GLU A 527 -20.71 -1.14 -30.27
CA GLU A 527 -21.42 -0.16 -31.10
C GLU A 527 -20.40 0.59 -31.97
N THR A 528 -20.87 1.32 -32.98
CA THR A 528 -20.07 1.89 -34.10
C THR A 528 -18.66 2.43 -33.77
N ASN A 529 -18.20 2.70 -32.69
CA ASN A 529 -16.83 3.05 -32.28
C ASN A 529 -16.65 2.99 -30.74
N ARG A 530 -17.49 2.21 -30.07
CA ARG A 530 -17.51 2.16 -28.62
C ARG A 530 -17.82 0.76 -28.12
N VAL A 531 -17.39 0.51 -26.89
CA VAL A 531 -17.77 -0.67 -26.13
C VAL A 531 -18.67 -0.25 -24.99
N ARG A 532 -19.81 -0.95 -24.83
CA ARG A 532 -20.67 -0.82 -23.67
C ARG A 532 -20.58 -2.09 -22.83
N VAL A 533 -20.42 -1.92 -21.55
CA VAL A 533 -20.30 -3.02 -20.60
C VAL A 533 -21.37 -2.85 -19.51
N LYS A 534 -22.17 -3.88 -19.30
CA LYS A 534 -23.03 -3.99 -18.14
C LYS A 534 -22.36 -4.94 -17.16
N SER A 535 -22.03 -4.44 -15.99
CA SER A 535 -21.35 -5.16 -14.92
C SER A 535 -21.94 -4.77 -13.58
N GLN A 536 -21.56 -5.45 -12.53
CA GLN A 536 -21.94 -5.06 -11.17
C GLN A 536 -21.38 -3.69 -10.81
N LYS A 537 -22.02 -3.02 -9.86
CA LYS A 537 -21.49 -1.80 -9.26
C LYS A 537 -20.06 -2.04 -8.76
N ASP A 538 -19.23 -1.03 -8.93
CA ASP A 538 -17.82 -1.05 -8.54
C ASP A 538 -16.91 -1.99 -9.37
N ALA A 539 -17.41 -2.53 -10.49
CA ALA A 539 -16.55 -3.25 -11.42
C ALA A 539 -15.56 -2.33 -12.14
N TRP A 540 -14.38 -2.86 -12.40
CA TRP A 540 -13.38 -2.20 -13.24
C TRP A 540 -13.39 -2.78 -14.66
N ILE A 541 -13.43 -1.90 -15.64
CA ILE A 541 -13.43 -2.23 -17.06
C ILE A 541 -12.16 -1.65 -17.67
N SER A 542 -11.26 -2.50 -18.14
CA SER A 542 -10.01 -2.11 -18.78
C SER A 542 -10.04 -2.51 -20.26
N ILE A 543 -9.70 -1.61 -21.15
CA ILE A 543 -9.67 -1.84 -22.59
C ILE A 543 -8.22 -1.78 -23.05
N TYR A 544 -7.78 -2.83 -23.72
CA TYR A 544 -6.40 -3.01 -24.19
C TYR A 544 -6.36 -3.15 -25.70
N THR A 545 -5.30 -2.68 -26.33
CA THR A 545 -4.94 -3.12 -27.70
C THR A 545 -4.58 -4.60 -27.68
N THR A 546 -4.57 -5.25 -28.83
CA THR A 546 -4.10 -6.64 -28.95
C THR A 546 -2.61 -6.82 -28.62
N HIS A 547 -1.84 -5.74 -28.59
CA HIS A 547 -0.44 -5.72 -28.18
C HIS A 547 -0.25 -5.49 -26.67
N GLY A 548 -1.36 -5.45 -25.89
CA GLY A 548 -1.34 -5.35 -24.43
C GLY A 548 -1.23 -3.93 -23.87
N SER A 549 -1.28 -2.89 -24.73
CA SER A 549 -1.32 -1.51 -24.25
C SER A 549 -2.72 -1.15 -23.76
N MET A 550 -2.86 -0.68 -22.52
CA MET A 550 -4.13 -0.20 -22.02
C MET A 550 -4.51 1.12 -22.69
N VAL A 551 -5.72 1.15 -23.26
CA VAL A 551 -6.26 2.31 -23.97
C VAL A 551 -7.19 3.10 -23.07
N GLN A 552 -8.03 2.40 -22.31
CA GLN A 552 -9.01 3.00 -21.41
C GLN A 552 -9.22 2.15 -20.17
N MET A 553 -9.60 2.82 -19.11
CA MET A 553 -10.02 2.23 -17.87
C MET A 553 -11.26 2.96 -17.35
N LEU A 554 -12.28 2.22 -17.03
CA LEU A 554 -13.58 2.71 -16.61
C LEU A 554 -13.99 2.04 -15.31
N LYS A 555 -14.78 2.72 -14.50
CA LYS A 555 -15.40 2.13 -13.31
C LYS A 555 -16.91 2.17 -13.43
N SER A 556 -17.58 1.09 -13.07
CA SER A 556 -19.01 1.04 -12.95
C SER A 556 -19.44 1.59 -11.57
N PHE A 557 -20.21 2.66 -11.57
CA PHE A 557 -20.75 3.26 -10.32
C PHE A 557 -22.13 2.74 -9.95
N SER A 558 -22.73 1.94 -10.82
CA SER A 558 -24.06 1.32 -10.64
C SER A 558 -24.15 0.04 -11.45
N ASP A 559 -25.20 -0.74 -11.28
CA ASP A 559 -25.48 -1.92 -12.10
C ASP A 559 -25.96 -1.57 -13.53
N ASN A 560 -25.69 -0.37 -13.99
CA ASN A 560 -26.03 0.14 -15.30
C ASN A 560 -24.87 -0.05 -16.31
N TRP A 561 -25.15 0.30 -17.56
CA TRP A 561 -24.18 0.28 -18.63
C TRP A 561 -23.11 1.35 -18.42
N VAL A 562 -21.86 0.95 -18.60
CA VAL A 562 -20.69 1.84 -18.73
C VAL A 562 -20.26 1.83 -20.17
N GLU A 563 -20.00 3.00 -20.75
CA GLU A 563 -19.65 3.17 -22.15
C GLU A 563 -18.20 3.67 -22.27
N SER A 564 -17.45 3.07 -23.19
CA SER A 564 -16.09 3.55 -23.51
C SER A 564 -16.14 4.89 -24.23
N MET A 565 -15.02 5.60 -24.17
CA MET A 565 -14.77 6.67 -25.14
C MET A 565 -14.66 6.11 -26.56
N PRO A 566 -14.79 6.94 -27.61
CA PRO A 566 -14.59 6.48 -28.97
C PRO A 566 -13.23 5.77 -29.14
N LEU A 567 -13.27 4.60 -29.76
CA LEU A 567 -12.12 3.78 -30.10
C LEU A 567 -11.92 3.83 -31.62
N ASN A 568 -10.70 3.65 -32.08
CA ASN A 568 -10.41 3.49 -33.50
C ASN A 568 -10.84 2.11 -33.98
N ASP A 569 -11.03 1.97 -35.31
CA ASP A 569 -11.33 0.67 -35.93
C ASP A 569 -10.13 -0.27 -35.74
N ASP A 570 -10.20 -1.15 -34.76
CA ASP A 570 -9.17 -2.15 -34.43
C ASP A 570 -9.72 -3.23 -33.52
N PHE A 571 -8.91 -4.24 -33.25
CA PHE A 571 -9.21 -5.25 -32.25
C PHE A 571 -8.76 -4.80 -30.87
N TYR A 572 -9.63 -4.97 -29.89
CA TYR A 572 -9.38 -4.67 -28.49
C TYR A 572 -9.67 -5.88 -27.59
N VAL A 573 -9.05 -5.91 -26.43
CA VAL A 573 -9.39 -6.82 -25.35
C VAL A 573 -10.08 -6.02 -24.25
N VAL A 574 -11.35 -6.28 -24.03
CA VAL A 574 -12.12 -5.71 -22.93
C VAL A 574 -12.05 -6.66 -21.76
N ARG A 575 -11.57 -6.17 -20.64
CA ARG A 575 -11.46 -6.94 -19.41
C ARG A 575 -12.32 -6.32 -18.34
N VAL A 576 -13.20 -7.11 -17.74
CA VAL A 576 -14.09 -6.71 -16.66
C VAL A 576 -13.66 -7.43 -15.39
N HIS A 577 -13.44 -6.68 -14.34
CA HIS A 577 -13.12 -7.20 -13.02
C HIS A 577 -14.16 -6.72 -12.01
N GLU A 578 -14.99 -7.63 -11.56
CA GLU A 578 -15.99 -7.43 -10.52
C GLU A 578 -15.43 -7.88 -9.17
N ALA A 579 -15.83 -7.23 -8.08
CA ALA A 579 -15.35 -7.55 -6.75
C ALA A 579 -15.72 -9.02 -6.40
N GLY A 580 -14.74 -9.79 -5.96
CA GLY A 580 -14.93 -11.20 -5.60
C GLY A 580 -15.09 -12.17 -6.78
N GLN A 581 -15.04 -11.68 -8.03
CA GLN A 581 -15.20 -12.50 -9.23
C GLN A 581 -13.87 -12.67 -9.98
N LYS A 582 -13.76 -13.75 -10.73
CA LYS A 582 -12.67 -13.94 -11.67
C LYS A 582 -12.83 -12.95 -12.82
N ALA A 583 -11.73 -12.25 -13.19
CA ALA A 583 -11.80 -11.29 -14.28
C ALA A 583 -12.28 -11.94 -15.59
N TYR A 584 -13.28 -11.36 -16.20
CA TYR A 584 -13.78 -11.75 -17.52
C TYR A 584 -13.05 -10.96 -18.60
N SER A 585 -12.64 -11.61 -19.69
CA SER A 585 -11.99 -10.93 -20.81
C SER A 585 -12.61 -11.37 -22.13
N ARG A 586 -12.86 -10.41 -23.02
CA ARG A 586 -13.42 -10.64 -24.34
C ARG A 586 -12.67 -9.83 -25.39
N LYS A 587 -12.24 -10.47 -26.48
CA LYS A 587 -11.73 -9.77 -27.67
C LYS A 587 -12.91 -9.22 -28.45
N VAL A 588 -12.84 -7.95 -28.83
CA VAL A 588 -13.86 -7.25 -29.60
C VAL A 588 -13.21 -6.58 -30.81
N LEU A 589 -13.97 -6.42 -31.87
CA LEU A 589 -13.62 -5.60 -33.05
C LEU A 589 -14.51 -4.38 -33.01
N ILE A 590 -13.93 -3.20 -33.09
CA ILE A 590 -14.61 -1.92 -33.18
C ILE A 590 -14.70 -1.52 -34.65
#